data_50a7b852e2447094bc8a3b3a67edd3d0
#
_entry.id   50a7b852e2447094bc8a3b3a67edd3d0
#
_cell.length_a   1.000
_cell.length_b   1.000
_cell.length_c   1.000
_cell.angle_alpha   90.00
_cell.angle_beta   90.00
_cell.angle_gamma   90.00
#
_symmetry.space_group_name_H-M   'P 1'
#
loop_
_entity.id
_entity.type
_entity.pdbx_description
1 polymer ?
#
loop_
_entity_poly.entity_id
_entity_poly.type
_entity_poly.pdbx_seq_one_letter_code
_entity_poly.pdbx_strand_id
1 'polypeptide(L)'
;MGHARRRPQRLAKKLLQIRNTLGLSQTELHKRLGVEEDIPYTRISDYELDKNEPSLILLLEYARIAGVHLEEIVDDRMELPSRLPGTVKYDVKNQPRLKRRKVS
;
A
#
# COMPACT_ATOMS: atom_id res chain seq x y z
N MET A 1 -7.41 26.23 16.52
CA MET A 1 -7.71 25.92 16.36
C MET A 1 -7.54 25.02 16.13
N GLY A 2 -7.40 24.74 16.68
CA GLY A 2 -7.06 23.64 16.34
C GLY A 2 -7.37 23.24 15.07
N HIS A 3 -6.65 23.37 14.26
CA HIS A 3 -6.91 22.93 12.98
C HIS A 3 -6.42 21.55 12.82
N ALA A 4 -7.22 20.72 12.29
CA ALA A 4 -6.83 19.39 11.96
C ALA A 4 -5.76 19.46 10.89
N ARG A 5 -4.81 18.58 10.96
CA ARG A 5 -3.80 18.47 9.95
C ARG A 5 -4.46 18.06 8.64
N ARG A 6 -4.00 18.57 7.55
CA ARG A 6 -4.57 18.19 6.26
C ARG A 6 -4.25 16.73 6.00
N ARG A 7 -5.20 16.01 5.47
CA ARG A 7 -5.08 14.60 5.20
C ARG A 7 -5.54 14.29 3.78
N PRO A 8 -4.96 13.28 3.16
CA PRO A 8 -5.45 12.85 1.86
C PRO A 8 -6.87 12.34 2.02
N GLN A 9 -7.79 12.85 1.21
CA GLN A 9 -9.18 12.48 1.32
C GLN A 9 -9.51 11.19 0.58
N ARG A 10 -8.70 10.79 -0.36
CA ARG A 10 -8.94 9.60 -1.15
C ARG A 10 -8.02 8.44 -0.79
N LEU A 11 -7.25 8.59 0.27
CA LEU A 11 -6.25 7.61 0.62
C LEU A 11 -6.85 6.23 0.89
N ALA A 12 -7.84 6.15 1.74
CA ALA A 12 -8.42 4.86 2.11
C ALA A 12 -8.92 4.12 0.89
N LYS A 13 -9.58 4.83 -0.02
CA LYS A 13 -10.10 4.25 -1.20
C LYS A 13 -9.00 3.75 -2.11
N LYS A 14 -7.91 4.48 -2.22
CA LYS A 14 -6.80 4.07 -3.06
C LYS A 14 -6.10 2.85 -2.48
N LEU A 15 -5.98 2.76 -1.16
CA LEU A 15 -5.34 1.61 -0.54
C LEU A 15 -6.17 0.35 -0.79
N LEU A 16 -7.48 0.47 -0.70
CA LEU A 16 -8.37 -0.65 -1.00
C LEU A 16 -8.25 -1.02 -2.48
N GLN A 17 -8.18 -0.04 -3.35
CA GLN A 17 -8.05 -0.27 -4.77
C GLN A 17 -6.77 -1.03 -5.08
N ILE A 18 -5.68 -0.68 -4.42
CA ILE A 18 -4.41 -1.38 -4.61
C ILE A 18 -4.56 -2.84 -4.22
N ARG A 19 -5.13 -3.10 -3.07
CA ARG A 19 -5.27 -4.48 -2.61
C ARG A 19 -6.14 -5.29 -3.57
N ASN A 20 -7.27 -4.72 -3.98
CA ASN A 20 -8.17 -5.41 -4.88
C ASN A 20 -7.55 -5.66 -6.25
N THR A 21 -6.82 -4.68 -6.75
CA THR A 21 -6.18 -4.81 -8.06
C THR A 21 -5.08 -5.87 -8.04
N LEU A 22 -4.36 -5.96 -6.92
CA LEU A 22 -3.33 -6.97 -6.79
C LEU A 22 -3.92 -8.35 -6.46
N GLY A 23 -5.21 -8.41 -6.17
CA GLY A 23 -5.85 -9.68 -5.89
C GLY A 23 -5.49 -10.29 -4.55
N LEU A 24 -5.20 -9.46 -3.57
CA LEU A 24 -4.73 -9.95 -2.29
C LEU A 24 -5.81 -9.83 -1.21
N SER A 25 -5.84 -10.78 -0.30
CA SER A 25 -6.66 -10.65 0.89
C SER A 25 -5.94 -9.68 1.83
N GLN A 26 -6.59 -9.26 2.88
CA GLN A 26 -5.97 -8.36 3.85
C GLN A 26 -4.77 -9.03 4.51
N THR A 27 -4.88 -10.33 4.81
CA THR A 27 -3.78 -11.06 5.42
C THR A 27 -2.60 -11.19 4.45
N GLU A 28 -2.90 -11.45 3.19
CA GLU A 28 -1.84 -11.55 2.19
C GLU A 28 -1.14 -10.23 1.97
N LEU A 29 -1.90 -9.15 1.98
CA LEU A 29 -1.32 -7.83 1.83
C LEU A 29 -0.43 -7.51 3.03
N HIS A 30 -0.90 -7.83 4.22
CA HIS A 30 -0.14 -7.59 5.45
C HIS A 30 1.22 -8.28 5.35
N LYS A 31 1.21 -9.50 4.87
CA LYS A 31 2.44 -10.24 4.72
C LYS A 31 3.32 -9.63 3.63
N ARG A 32 2.72 -9.24 2.53
CA ARG A 32 3.45 -8.69 1.41
C ARG A 32 4.10 -7.35 1.75
N LEU A 33 3.46 -6.59 2.63
CA LEU A 33 4.01 -5.31 3.06
C LEU A 33 5.18 -5.49 4.03
N GLY A 34 5.35 -6.68 4.58
CA GLY A 34 6.48 -6.96 5.44
C GLY A 34 6.35 -6.39 6.84
N VAL A 35 5.13 -6.19 7.29
CA VAL A 35 4.90 -5.57 8.59
C VAL A 35 4.24 -6.50 9.59
N GLU A 36 4.36 -7.79 9.36
CA GLU A 36 3.69 -8.76 10.23
C GLU A 36 4.06 -8.64 11.70
N GLU A 37 5.26 -8.26 11.98
CA GLU A 37 5.69 -8.13 13.36
C GLU A 37 5.47 -6.75 13.94
N ASP A 38 5.11 -5.79 13.11
CA ASP A 38 4.96 -4.42 13.57
C ASP A 38 3.53 -4.03 13.84
N ILE A 39 2.60 -4.52 13.06
CA ILE A 39 1.19 -4.19 13.23
C ILE A 39 0.34 -5.42 12.99
N PRO A 40 -0.83 -5.51 13.61
CA PRO A 40 -1.72 -6.64 13.37
C PRO A 40 -2.36 -6.49 12.00
N TYR A 41 -2.75 -7.60 11.39
CA TYR A 41 -3.33 -7.55 10.05
C TYR A 41 -4.65 -6.78 10.03
N THR A 42 -5.33 -6.70 11.16
CA THR A 42 -6.60 -5.99 11.23
C THR A 42 -6.41 -4.50 10.98
N ARG A 43 -5.18 -4.01 11.11
CA ARG A 43 -4.89 -2.61 10.85
C ARG A 43 -5.12 -2.28 9.37
N ILE A 44 -4.96 -3.27 8.49
CA ILE A 44 -5.21 -3.08 7.07
C ILE A 44 -6.67 -2.66 6.86
N SER A 45 -7.59 -3.32 7.57
CA SER A 45 -8.99 -2.97 7.48
C SER A 45 -9.22 -1.54 7.94
N ASP A 46 -8.56 -1.14 9.01
CA ASP A 46 -8.71 0.22 9.54
C ASP A 46 -8.27 1.26 8.52
N TYR A 47 -7.21 0.97 7.79
CA TYR A 47 -6.73 1.91 6.77
C TYR A 47 -7.74 2.00 5.62
N GLU A 48 -8.33 0.89 5.24
CA GLU A 48 -9.27 0.87 4.13
C GLU A 48 -10.62 1.48 4.50
N LEU A 49 -10.93 1.53 5.78
CA LEU A 49 -12.14 2.14 6.26
C LEU A 49 -11.94 3.58 6.73
N ASP A 50 -10.75 4.09 6.51
CA ASP A 50 -10.38 5.45 6.90
C ASP A 50 -10.47 5.68 8.41
N LYS A 51 -10.26 4.63 9.19
CA LYS A 51 -10.26 4.76 10.63
C LYS A 51 -8.89 5.14 11.15
N ASN A 52 -7.85 4.78 10.42
CA ASN A 52 -6.49 5.13 10.76
C ASN A 52 -5.73 5.42 9.49
N GLU A 53 -4.65 6.15 9.61
CA GLU A 53 -3.82 6.47 8.47
C GLU A 53 -2.51 5.71 8.61
N PRO A 54 -2.02 5.04 7.59
CA PRO A 54 -0.75 4.33 7.68
C PRO A 54 0.40 5.30 7.90
N SER A 55 1.48 4.81 8.47
CA SER A 55 2.67 5.63 8.59
C SER A 55 3.23 5.92 7.20
N LEU A 56 4.06 6.92 7.10
CA LEU A 56 4.68 7.27 5.84
C LEU A 56 5.49 6.10 5.28
N ILE A 57 6.21 5.41 6.14
CA ILE A 57 7.02 4.28 5.70
C ILE A 57 6.11 3.16 5.14
N LEU A 58 4.98 2.94 5.78
CA LEU A 58 4.09 1.90 5.31
C LEU A 58 3.46 2.30 3.97
N LEU A 59 3.15 3.58 3.79
CA LEU A 59 2.64 4.06 2.51
C LEU A 59 3.67 3.84 1.42
N LEU A 60 4.94 4.00 1.74
CA LEU A 60 6.00 3.77 0.78
C LEU A 60 6.05 2.28 0.39
N GLU A 61 5.79 1.38 1.34
CA GLU A 61 5.76 -0.04 1.01
C GLU A 61 4.57 -0.37 0.11
N TYR A 62 3.43 0.27 0.35
CA TYR A 62 2.28 0.13 -0.54
C TYR A 62 2.67 0.55 -1.96
N ALA A 63 3.36 1.67 -2.07
CA ALA A 63 3.76 2.18 -3.38
C ALA A 63 4.70 1.18 -4.07
N ARG A 64 5.59 0.59 -3.32
CA ARG A 64 6.53 -0.37 -3.88
C ARG A 64 5.85 -1.62 -4.41
N ILE A 65 4.95 -2.19 -3.64
CA ILE A 65 4.30 -3.42 -4.09
C ILE A 65 3.33 -3.14 -5.24
N ALA A 66 2.76 -1.95 -5.30
CA ALA A 66 1.87 -1.58 -6.38
C ALA A 66 2.64 -1.14 -7.62
N GLY A 67 3.89 -0.78 -7.45
CA GLY A 67 4.69 -0.30 -8.56
C GLY A 67 4.34 1.10 -9.00
N VAL A 68 3.89 1.93 -8.06
CA VAL A 68 3.51 3.31 -8.36
C VAL A 68 4.33 4.27 -7.53
N HIS A 69 4.25 5.54 -7.84
CA HIS A 69 4.91 6.56 -7.04
C HIS A 69 4.06 6.86 -5.83
N LEU A 70 4.70 7.18 -4.73
CA LEU A 70 3.99 7.50 -3.50
C LEU A 70 2.98 8.63 -3.72
N GLU A 71 3.33 9.63 -4.51
CA GLU A 71 2.42 10.73 -4.74
C GLU A 71 1.14 10.29 -5.43
N GLU A 72 1.16 9.22 -6.22
CA GLU A 72 -0.05 8.74 -6.84
C GLU A 72 -1.03 8.22 -5.78
N ILE A 73 -0.50 7.82 -4.64
CA ILE A 73 -1.33 7.34 -3.56
C ILE A 73 -1.82 8.50 -2.70
N VAL A 74 -0.95 9.42 -2.36
CA VAL A 74 -1.30 10.46 -1.39
C VAL A 74 -1.84 11.77 -1.97
N ASP A 75 -1.63 12.01 -3.25
CA ASP A 75 -2.10 13.25 -3.86
C ASP A 75 -3.51 13.02 -4.37
N ASP A 76 -4.48 13.71 -3.75
CA ASP A 76 -5.88 13.56 -4.12
C ASP A 76 -6.17 14.01 -5.54
N ARG A 77 -5.28 14.76 -6.15
CA ARG A 77 -5.46 15.22 -7.51
C ARG A 77 -5.04 14.18 -8.54
N MET A 78 -4.40 13.10 -8.09
CA MET A 78 -3.93 12.06 -8.98
C MET A 78 -4.76 10.81 -8.83
N GLU A 79 -4.87 10.04 -9.87
CA GLU A 79 -5.54 8.75 -9.82
C GLU A 79 -4.48 7.68 -9.85
N LEU A 80 -4.79 6.52 -9.30
CA LEU A 80 -3.92 5.39 -9.49
C LEU A 80 -4.09 4.91 -10.93
N PRO A 81 -3.04 4.37 -11.53
CA PRO A 81 -3.18 3.82 -12.87
C PRO A 81 -4.16 2.65 -12.86
N SER A 82 -4.89 2.46 -13.93
CA SER A 82 -5.88 1.39 -14.01
C SER A 82 -5.22 0.03 -13.95
N ARG A 83 -3.98 -0.08 -14.36
CA ARG A 83 -3.22 -1.30 -14.24
C ARG A 83 -2.06 -1.01 -13.36
N LEU A 84 -1.84 -1.80 -12.33
CA LEU A 84 -0.73 -1.57 -11.42
C LEU A 84 0.47 -2.38 -11.89
N PRO A 85 1.60 -1.72 -12.15
CA PRO A 85 2.80 -2.43 -12.59
C PRO A 85 3.24 -3.52 -11.61
N GLY A 86 2.91 -3.34 -10.35
CA GLY A 86 3.27 -4.32 -9.33
C GLY A 86 2.65 -5.68 -9.55
N THR A 87 1.52 -5.76 -10.23
CA THR A 87 0.91 -7.06 -10.48
C THR A 87 1.83 -7.90 -11.35
N VAL A 88 2.50 -7.26 -12.28
CA VAL A 88 3.40 -7.96 -13.16
C VAL A 88 4.67 -8.35 -12.41
N LYS A 89 5.13 -7.49 -11.54
CA LYS A 89 6.32 -7.76 -10.79
C LYS A 89 6.19 -8.90 -9.83
N TYR A 90 4.99 -9.24 -9.44
CA TYR A 90 4.80 -10.33 -8.53
C TYR A 90 4.42 -11.62 -9.25
N ASP A 91 4.70 -11.69 -10.53
CA ASP A 91 4.56 -12.88 -11.28
C ASP A 91 5.58 -13.81 -10.68
N VAL A 92 5.26 -15.03 -10.55
CA VAL A 92 6.08 -16.03 -9.99
C VAL A 92 7.48 -16.07 -10.49
N LYS A 93 7.67 -15.91 -11.79
CA LYS A 93 8.93 -15.92 -12.32
C LYS A 93 9.75 -14.82 -11.94
N ASN A 94 9.24 -13.74 -11.56
CA ASN A 94 9.98 -12.55 -11.28
C ASN A 94 10.20 -12.29 -9.86
N GLN A 95 9.87 -13.21 -9.05
CA GLN A 95 9.95 -12.98 -7.73
C GLN A 95 11.24 -12.87 -7.28
N PRO A 96 11.93 -12.48 -7.33
CA PRO A 96 13.14 -12.44 -7.08
C PRO A 96 13.73 -11.88 -6.17
N ARG A 97 13.95 -11.53 -6.27
CA ARG A 97 14.65 -11.03 -5.78
C ARG A 97 14.36 -10.33 -4.82
N LEU A 98 13.58 -10.27 -4.44
CA LEU A 98 13.18 -9.59 -3.55
C LEU A 98 14.10 -9.72 -2.56
N LYS A 99 14.58 -10.52 -2.53
CA LYS A 99 15.37 -10.76 -1.79
C LYS A 99 16.40 -10.04 -1.82
N ARG A 100 16.73 -9.63 -2.56
CA ARG A 100 17.68 -9.00 -2.75
C ARG A 100 17.70 -7.93 -2.00
N ARG A 101 17.08 -7.58 -1.52
CA ARG A 101 17.05 -6.53 -1.00
C ARG A 101 17.34 -6.67 0.30
N LYS A 102 17.59 -7.33 0.65
CA LYS A 102 17.88 -7.43 1.60
C LYS A 102 18.82 -7.15 1.92
N VAL A 103 19.20 -6.78 1.60
CA VAL A 103 20.00 -6.47 1.79
C VAL A 103 20.28 -5.99 2.15
N SER A 104 20.25 -5.71 2.18
CA SER A 104 20.46 -5.24 2.34
C SER A 104 20.65 -5.00 2.45
#